data_aa65face8f7d193de361dfd82d17b45d
#
_entry.id   aa65face8f7d193de361dfd82d17b45d
#
_cell.length_a   1.000
_cell.length_b   1.000
_cell.length_c   1.000
_cell.angle_alpha   90.00
_cell.angle_beta   90.00
_cell.angle_gamma   90.00
#
_symmetry.space_group_name_H-M   'P 1'
#
loop_
_entity.id
_entity.type
_entity.pdbx_description
1 polymer ?
#
loop_
_entity_poly.entity_id
_entity_poly.type
_entity_poly.pdbx_seq_one_letter_code
_entity_poly.pdbx_strand_id
1 'polypeptide(L)'
;MAAAASAFGLGTVFGVASPAAAFPSSCQASHETSGSVYAWCTGGSGQVQAVVGCEWFGWWTVAYGPWRTVPNGGSPSVVSCPFPYGYKWHGFNAKD
;
A
#
# COMPACT_ATOMS: atom_id res chain seq x y z
N MET A 1 -15.28 -3.48 29.45
CA MET A 1 -15.82 -3.69 29.42
C MET A 1 -15.95 -3.63 29.22
N ALA A 2 -15.25 -3.83 29.23
CA ALA A 2 -15.39 -4.06 29.14
C ALA A 2 -15.32 -4.08 28.75
N ALA A 3 -14.78 -4.13 28.79
CA ALA A 3 -14.93 -4.39 28.64
C ALA A 3 -14.90 -4.34 28.17
N ALA A 4 -14.57 -4.32 28.22
CA ALA A 4 -14.84 -4.48 28.05
C ALA A 4 -14.79 -4.37 27.54
N ALA A 5 -14.54 -4.39 27.50
CA ALA A 5 -14.82 -4.46 27.36
C ALA A 5 -14.76 -4.30 26.85
N SER A 6 -14.59 -4.46 26.70
CA SER A 6 -14.88 -4.51 26.58
C SER A 6 -14.84 -4.30 26.10
N ALA A 7 -14.43 -4.35 26.17
CA ALA A 7 -14.63 -4.39 26.04
C ALA A 7 -14.73 -4.17 25.55
N PHE A 8 -14.87 -4.29 25.36
CA PHE A 8 -15.28 -4.32 25.16
C PHE A 8 -15.10 -4.00 25.16
N GLY A 9 -14.54 -4.07 25.33
CA GLY A 9 -14.72 -4.11 25.43
C GLY A 9 -14.46 -3.90 25.37
N LEU A 10 -13.98 -3.89 25.22
CA LEU A 10 -14.03 -3.86 25.45
C LEU A 10 -13.70 -3.67 25.47
N GLY A 11 -13.05 -3.70 25.67
CA GLY A 11 -13.01 -3.74 25.80
C GLY A 11 -12.53 -3.65 25.71
N THR A 12 -12.03 -3.71 25.68
CA THR A 12 -11.84 -3.63 25.77
C THR A 12 -11.37 -3.46 25.50
N VAL A 13 -11.16 -3.52 25.77
CA VAL A 13 -10.97 -3.36 25.68
C VAL A 13 -10.41 -3.35 25.39
N PHE A 14 -10.03 -3.55 25.38
CA PHE A 14 -9.72 -3.50 25.14
C PHE A 14 -8.82 -3.50 24.82
N GLY A 15 -8.35 -3.56 25.09
CA GLY A 15 -7.56 -3.47 24.72
C GLY A 15 -7.00 -3.67 24.08
N VAL A 16 -6.76 -4.02 23.73
CA VAL A 16 -6.19 -4.11 22.77
C VAL A 16 -6.06 -3.44 21.66
N ALA A 17 -6.17 -3.13 21.00
CA ALA A 17 -6.14 -2.20 20.12
C ALA A 17 -5.03 -1.95 19.27
N SER A 18 -4.03 -2.24 19.50
CA SER A 18 -2.88 -1.85 18.83
C SER A 18 -2.69 -2.38 17.43
N PRO A 19 -3.33 -3.44 16.96
CA PRO A 19 -3.08 -3.91 15.60
C PRO A 19 -3.34 -2.86 14.53
N ALA A 20 -4.33 -2.02 14.74
CA ALA A 20 -4.64 -1.01 13.74
C ALA A 20 -3.53 0.03 13.60
N ALA A 21 -2.80 0.29 14.69
CA ALA A 21 -1.73 1.28 14.66
C ALA A 21 -0.49 0.78 13.94
N ALA A 22 -0.38 -0.51 13.70
CA ALA A 22 0.79 -1.10 13.06
C ALA A 22 0.60 -1.26 11.56
N PHE A 23 -0.39 -0.62 10.98
CA PHE A 23 -0.66 -0.75 9.56
C PHE A 23 -0.59 0.60 8.86
N PRO A 24 -0.20 0.65 7.58
CA PRO A 24 -0.19 1.90 6.84
C PRO A 24 -1.58 2.51 6.72
N SER A 25 -1.63 3.83 6.71
CA SER A 25 -2.87 4.56 6.55
C SER A 25 -2.65 5.76 5.64
N SER A 26 -3.77 6.28 5.11
CA SER A 26 -3.74 7.41 4.17
C SER A 26 -2.81 7.12 3.01
N CYS A 27 -3.04 6.00 2.36
CA CYS A 27 -2.19 5.53 1.27
C CYS A 27 -2.79 5.92 -0.07
N GLN A 28 -1.92 6.18 -1.03
CA GLN A 28 -2.31 6.53 -2.40
C GLN A 28 -1.35 5.89 -3.38
N ALA A 29 -1.85 5.68 -4.58
CA ALA A 29 -1.03 5.31 -5.72
C ALA A 29 -1.43 6.17 -6.90
N SER A 30 -0.45 6.59 -7.69
CA SER A 30 -0.72 7.38 -8.90
C SER A 30 0.22 6.93 -10.00
N HIS A 31 -0.11 7.31 -11.23
CA HIS A 31 0.78 6.99 -12.34
C HIS A 31 1.01 8.23 -13.19
N GLU A 32 2.18 8.26 -13.82
CA GLU A 32 2.55 9.32 -14.74
C GLU A 32 2.30 8.89 -16.17
N THR A 33 2.27 9.85 -17.09
CA THR A 33 2.11 9.56 -18.50
C THR A 33 3.22 8.67 -19.05
N SER A 34 4.37 8.64 -18.39
CA SER A 34 5.46 7.75 -18.76
C SER A 34 5.20 6.30 -18.37
N GLY A 35 4.16 6.03 -17.59
CA GLY A 35 3.83 4.69 -17.15
C GLY A 35 4.42 4.30 -15.80
N SER A 36 5.13 5.19 -15.14
CA SER A 36 5.65 4.94 -13.80
C SER A 36 4.54 5.07 -12.78
N VAL A 37 4.52 4.16 -11.80
CA VAL A 37 3.54 4.14 -10.72
C VAL A 37 4.25 4.44 -9.41
N TYR A 38 3.63 5.30 -8.61
CA TYR A 38 4.17 5.75 -7.33
C TYR A 38 3.17 5.39 -6.24
N ALA A 39 3.65 4.83 -5.13
CA ALA A 39 2.79 4.52 -3.99
C ALA A 39 3.41 5.08 -2.72
N TRP A 40 2.56 5.71 -1.91
CA TRP A 40 3.02 6.28 -0.65
C TRP A 40 1.87 6.32 0.35
N CYS A 41 2.24 6.38 1.63
CA CYS A 41 1.30 6.52 2.73
C CYS A 41 1.80 7.65 3.64
N THR A 42 0.88 8.48 4.12
CA THR A 42 1.25 9.61 4.97
C THR A 42 1.07 9.33 6.45
N GLY A 43 0.55 8.17 6.81
CA GLY A 43 0.34 7.83 8.20
C GLY A 43 0.52 6.36 8.47
N GLY A 44 0.40 6.01 9.76
CA GLY A 44 0.51 4.63 10.20
C GLY A 44 1.95 4.16 10.29
N SER A 45 2.11 2.85 10.25
CA SER A 45 3.42 2.20 10.25
C SER A 45 3.35 0.98 9.34
N GLY A 46 4.49 0.32 9.13
CA GLY A 46 4.54 -0.81 8.23
C GLY A 46 5.18 -0.43 6.91
N GLN A 47 4.75 -1.06 5.83
CA GLN A 47 5.37 -0.88 4.53
C GLN A 47 4.33 -0.81 3.41
N VAL A 48 4.71 -0.14 2.31
CA VAL A 48 3.87 -0.01 1.12
C VAL A 48 4.72 -0.33 -0.11
N GLN A 49 4.05 -0.89 -1.13
CA GLN A 49 4.69 -1.30 -2.38
C GLN A 49 3.81 -0.91 -3.56
N ALA A 50 4.39 -0.23 -4.54
CA ALA A 50 3.68 0.11 -5.77
C ALA A 50 3.48 -1.14 -6.62
N VAL A 51 2.35 -1.19 -7.32
CA VAL A 51 2.01 -2.29 -8.21
C VAL A 51 1.52 -1.71 -9.52
N VAL A 52 1.99 -2.24 -10.62
CA VAL A 52 1.51 -1.84 -11.95
C VAL A 52 1.15 -3.07 -12.75
N GLY A 53 -0.03 -3.03 -13.37
CA GLY A 53 -0.45 -4.03 -14.32
C GLY A 53 -0.13 -3.56 -15.73
N CYS A 54 0.42 -4.44 -16.54
CA CYS A 54 0.95 -4.11 -17.85
C CYS A 54 0.39 -5.06 -18.89
N GLU A 55 0.31 -4.57 -20.13
CA GLU A 55 -0.24 -5.35 -21.23
C GLU A 55 0.55 -5.08 -22.52
N TRP A 56 0.70 -6.12 -23.34
CA TRP A 56 1.32 -6.02 -24.66
C TRP A 56 0.69 -7.08 -25.55
N PHE A 57 -0.13 -6.63 -26.51
CA PHE A 57 -0.80 -7.51 -27.48
C PHE A 57 -1.49 -8.70 -26.81
N GLY A 58 -2.25 -8.42 -25.73
CA GLY A 58 -2.99 -9.46 -25.04
C GLY A 58 -2.18 -10.23 -24.01
N TRP A 59 -0.88 -10.04 -23.95
CA TRP A 59 -0.04 -10.59 -22.89
C TRP A 59 -0.08 -9.71 -21.67
N TRP A 60 -0.10 -10.33 -20.51
CA TRP A 60 -0.23 -9.61 -19.24
C TRP A 60 0.97 -9.84 -18.36
N THR A 61 1.34 -8.83 -17.62
CA THR A 61 2.32 -8.99 -16.55
C THR A 61 2.02 -7.98 -15.45
N VAL A 62 2.52 -8.27 -14.26
CA VAL A 62 2.41 -7.37 -13.13
C VAL A 62 3.80 -7.14 -12.58
N ALA A 63 4.15 -5.88 -12.33
CA ALA A 63 5.44 -5.53 -11.78
C ALA A 63 5.24 -4.87 -10.42
N TYR A 64 6.21 -5.06 -9.53
CA TYR A 64 6.14 -4.59 -8.15
C TYR A 64 7.34 -3.71 -7.86
N GLY A 65 7.09 -2.59 -7.20
CA GLY A 65 8.15 -1.73 -6.72
C GLY A 65 8.74 -2.23 -5.42
N PRO A 66 9.71 -1.51 -4.89
CA PRO A 66 10.29 -1.89 -3.61
C PRO A 66 9.33 -1.60 -2.47
N TRP A 67 9.41 -2.40 -1.42
CA TRP A 67 8.71 -2.12 -0.19
C TRP A 67 9.35 -0.91 0.48
N ARG A 68 8.52 0.05 0.90
CA ARG A 68 9.01 1.25 1.59
C ARG A 68 8.35 1.37 2.95
N THR A 69 9.14 1.68 3.95
CA THR A 69 8.63 1.92 5.30
C THR A 69 7.84 3.21 5.34
N VAL A 70 6.64 3.17 5.87
CA VAL A 70 5.78 4.35 5.96
C VAL A 70 5.95 5.04 7.30
N PRO A 71 5.66 6.35 7.37
CA PRO A 71 5.24 7.23 6.27
C PRO A 71 6.39 7.49 5.29
N ASN A 72 6.06 7.61 4.01
CA ASN A 72 7.10 7.71 2.99
C ASN A 72 6.78 8.73 1.90
N GLY A 73 6.14 9.83 2.27
CA GLY A 73 5.77 10.84 1.29
C GLY A 73 6.93 11.38 0.47
N GLY A 74 8.14 11.39 1.04
CA GLY A 74 9.33 11.87 0.33
C GLY A 74 10.08 10.79 -0.42
N SER A 75 9.70 9.52 -0.27
CA SER A 75 10.39 8.39 -0.90
C SER A 75 9.38 7.33 -1.30
N PRO A 76 8.60 7.59 -2.34
CA PRO A 76 7.57 6.63 -2.75
C PRO A 76 8.17 5.35 -3.27
N SER A 77 7.36 4.27 -3.22
CA SER A 77 7.67 3.06 -3.97
C SER A 77 7.38 3.35 -5.43
N VAL A 78 8.29 3.01 -6.32
CA VAL A 78 8.17 3.35 -7.73
C VAL A 78 8.37 2.10 -8.57
N VAL A 79 7.51 1.91 -9.57
CA VAL A 79 7.62 0.79 -10.48
C VAL A 79 7.12 1.22 -11.86
N SER A 80 7.68 0.62 -12.90
CA SER A 80 7.25 0.86 -14.28
C SER A 80 7.07 -0.47 -14.98
N CYS A 81 6.28 -0.46 -16.05
CA CYS A 81 6.12 -1.65 -16.86
C CYS A 81 7.41 -1.98 -17.58
N PRO A 82 7.83 -3.27 -17.59
CA PRO A 82 9.00 -3.66 -18.37
C PRO A 82 8.70 -3.55 -19.86
N PHE A 83 9.70 -3.12 -20.63
CA PHE A 83 9.58 -3.07 -22.09
C PHE A 83 9.34 -4.48 -22.63
N PRO A 84 8.43 -4.69 -23.57
CA PRO A 84 7.65 -3.71 -24.34
C PRO A 84 6.24 -3.47 -23.79
N TYR A 85 5.95 -3.87 -22.57
CA TYR A 85 4.61 -3.76 -21.99
C TYR A 85 4.24 -2.31 -21.73
N GLY A 86 2.96 -2.00 -21.90
CA GLY A 86 2.41 -0.69 -21.59
C GLY A 86 1.56 -0.71 -20.34
N TYR A 87 1.37 0.44 -19.75
CA TYR A 87 0.58 0.62 -18.55
C TYR A 87 -0.89 0.23 -18.80
N LYS A 88 -1.48 -0.47 -17.82
CA LYS A 88 -2.89 -0.84 -17.88
C LYS A 88 -3.64 -0.38 -16.64
N TRP A 89 -3.12 -0.66 -15.45
CA TRP A 89 -3.74 -0.26 -14.18
C TRP A 89 -2.66 -0.16 -13.11
N HIS A 90 -3.02 0.47 -11.99
CA HIS A 90 -2.07 0.64 -10.90
C HIS A 90 -2.76 0.47 -9.55
N GLY A 91 -1.94 0.22 -8.54
CA GLY A 91 -2.40 0.08 -7.18
C GLY A 91 -1.22 0.00 -6.23
N PHE A 92 -1.51 -0.48 -5.04
CA PHE A 92 -0.45 -0.68 -4.06
C PHE A 92 -0.80 -1.86 -3.15
N ASN A 93 0.24 -2.44 -2.56
CA ASN A 93 0.12 -3.41 -1.49
C ASN A 93 0.61 -2.77 -0.20
N ALA A 94 0.01 -3.16 0.92
CA ALA A 94 0.41 -2.65 2.23
C ALA A 94 0.53 -3.82 3.19
N LYS A 95 1.45 -3.70 4.14
CA LYS A 95 1.63 -4.71 5.17
C LYS A 95 2.19 -4.05 6.43
N ASP A 96 2.02 -4.74 7.56
CA ASP A 96 2.55 -4.27 8.83
C ASP A 96 4.04 -4.58 9.00
#